data_74b210439881339944745df92bf297a9
#
_entry.id   74b210439881339944745df92bf297a9
#
_cell.length_a   1.000
_cell.length_b   1.000
_cell.length_c   1.000
_cell.angle_alpha   90.00
_cell.angle_beta   90.00
_cell.angle_gamma   90.00
#
_symmetry.space_group_name_H-M   'P 1'
#
loop_
_entity.id
_entity.type
_entity.pdbx_description
1 polymer ?
#
loop_
_entity_poly.entity_id
_entity_poly.type
_entity_poly.pdbx_seq_one_letter_code
_entity_poly.pdbx_strand_id
1 'polypeptide(L)'
;MENINSFEFKHVKQRRVSNQIADQIRALIVEGHLKNGDKLPSERELSKLLGVGRISLREGLRILEALGIIETKYGINSGTYVSDIGLENLSEKFSSILQLSNITVEQLTEARLEISLINVRYFIRNATDEDLKKLEECIKEGKRLLKSGLVTRENSIYFQQLIAQGSKNPVFIIIHNALMDIVRQFLSRFESPRDHSEKMLKNRKKILKYLKEKNIEKASEVMEEHVLYSGERIKQLTDNLK
;
A
#
# COMPACT_ATOMS: atom_id res chain seq x y z
N MET A 1 6.99 59.97 20.30
CA MET A 1 7.62 58.61 20.37
C MET A 1 6.46 57.62 20.39
N GLU A 2 6.10 57.06 19.25
CA GLU A 2 5.06 56.07 19.16
C GLU A 2 5.54 54.74 19.79
N ASN A 3 4.67 54.15 20.56
CA ASN A 3 4.92 53.05 21.45
C ASN A 3 5.15 51.76 20.64
N ILE A 4 6.42 51.33 20.46
CA ILE A 4 6.84 50.11 19.71
C ILE A 4 6.27 48.82 20.34
N ASN A 5 5.68 48.93 21.56
CA ASN A 5 5.08 47.80 22.29
C ASN A 5 3.67 47.39 21.80
N SER A 6 3.13 47.98 20.75
CA SER A 6 1.82 47.64 20.22
C SER A 6 1.84 46.59 19.09
N PHE A 7 3.03 46.14 18.68
CA PHE A 7 3.16 45.14 17.62
C PHE A 7 3.38 43.75 18.23
N GLU A 8 2.45 42.82 18.00
CA GLU A 8 2.58 41.42 18.34
C GLU A 8 3.52 40.74 17.32
N PHE A 9 4.80 40.62 17.65
CA PHE A 9 5.74 39.86 16.83
C PHE A 9 5.46 38.36 17.00
N LYS A 10 5.03 37.70 15.94
CA LYS A 10 4.92 36.24 15.89
C LYS A 10 6.30 35.62 15.72
N HIS A 11 6.65 34.65 16.59
CA HIS A 11 7.88 33.89 16.45
C HIS A 11 7.97 33.24 15.05
N VAL A 12 8.96 33.64 14.24
CA VAL A 12 9.26 33.02 12.97
C VAL A 12 9.90 31.66 13.26
N LYS A 13 9.17 30.58 12.98
CA LYS A 13 9.74 29.21 13.03
C LYS A 13 10.69 29.05 11.84
N GLN A 14 11.99 29.22 12.07
CA GLN A 14 13.00 28.89 11.08
C GLN A 14 12.91 27.38 10.79
N ARG A 15 12.69 26.98 9.52
CA ARG A 15 12.75 25.56 9.14
C ARG A 15 14.12 25.02 9.51
N ARG A 16 14.15 23.90 10.24
CA ARG A 16 15.43 23.27 10.63
C ARG A 16 16.23 22.94 9.38
N VAL A 17 17.52 23.16 9.41
CA VAL A 17 18.44 22.86 8.28
C VAL A 17 18.33 21.40 7.85
N SER A 18 18.11 20.48 8.79
CA SER A 18 17.88 19.06 8.50
C SER A 18 16.66 18.81 7.61
N ASN A 19 15.55 19.55 7.80
CA ASN A 19 14.38 19.43 6.94
C ASN A 19 14.65 19.96 5.54
N GLN A 20 15.40 21.06 5.41
CA GLN A 20 15.77 21.61 4.10
C GLN A 20 16.66 20.64 3.32
N ILE A 21 17.59 19.96 4.00
CA ILE A 21 18.42 18.91 3.40
C ILE A 21 17.55 17.75 2.89
N ALA A 22 16.62 17.27 3.72
CA ALA A 22 15.72 16.20 3.36
C ALA A 22 14.84 16.60 2.15
N ASP A 23 14.32 17.83 2.13
CA ASP A 23 13.49 18.34 1.05
C ASP A 23 14.29 18.46 -0.26
N GLN A 24 15.56 18.90 -0.24
CA GLN A 24 16.39 18.98 -1.44
C GLN A 24 16.68 17.60 -2.03
N ILE A 25 17.09 16.64 -1.21
CA ILE A 25 17.35 15.26 -1.69
C ILE A 25 16.08 14.65 -2.25
N ARG A 26 14.93 14.84 -1.58
CA ARG A 26 13.62 14.39 -2.07
C ARG A 26 13.27 15.00 -3.42
N ALA A 27 13.51 16.30 -3.61
CA ALA A 27 13.27 16.98 -4.87
C ALA A 27 14.07 16.33 -6.01
N LEU A 28 15.37 16.05 -5.78
CA LEU A 28 16.23 15.40 -6.79
C LEU A 28 15.71 13.99 -7.17
N ILE A 29 15.10 13.26 -6.23
CA ILE A 29 14.49 11.95 -6.51
C ILE A 29 13.20 12.13 -7.32
N VAL A 30 12.33 13.05 -6.91
CA VAL A 30 11.04 13.31 -7.59
C VAL A 30 11.27 13.83 -9.03
N GLU A 31 12.29 14.66 -9.23
CA GLU A 31 12.68 15.18 -10.54
C GLU A 31 13.44 14.16 -11.42
N GLY A 32 13.74 12.98 -10.86
CA GLY A 32 14.39 11.88 -11.57
C GLY A 32 15.90 12.03 -11.74
N HIS A 33 16.53 13.01 -11.07
CA HIS A 33 17.99 13.18 -11.04
C HIS A 33 18.68 12.10 -10.21
N LEU A 34 17.99 11.58 -9.19
CA LEU A 34 18.37 10.41 -8.41
C LEU A 34 17.32 9.33 -8.61
N LYS A 35 17.75 8.13 -8.96
CA LYS A 35 16.88 6.97 -9.23
C LYS A 35 16.99 5.93 -8.11
N ASN A 36 16.01 5.05 -8.02
CA ASN A 36 16.05 3.90 -7.11
C ASN A 36 17.36 3.10 -7.32
N GLY A 37 18.03 2.81 -6.21
CA GLY A 37 19.31 2.11 -6.20
C GLY A 37 20.53 3.00 -6.38
N ASP A 38 20.37 4.27 -6.71
CA ASP A 38 21.52 5.19 -6.84
C ASP A 38 22.18 5.42 -5.48
N LYS A 39 23.51 5.37 -5.48
CA LYS A 39 24.31 5.67 -4.30
C LYS A 39 24.44 7.18 -4.12
N LEU A 40 24.07 7.69 -2.94
CA LEU A 40 24.35 9.08 -2.59
C LEU A 40 25.85 9.31 -2.38
N PRO A 41 26.35 10.52 -2.62
CA PRO A 41 27.69 10.91 -2.23
C PRO A 41 27.93 10.67 -0.73
N SER A 42 29.17 10.46 -0.32
CA SER A 42 29.50 10.27 1.10
C SER A 42 29.03 11.45 1.94
N GLU A 43 28.77 11.23 3.25
CA GLU A 43 28.40 12.31 4.18
C GLU A 43 29.37 13.50 4.12
N ARG A 44 30.66 13.23 3.90
CA ARG A 44 31.68 14.27 3.80
C ARG A 44 31.51 15.12 2.54
N GLU A 45 31.19 14.49 1.41
CA GLU A 45 30.93 15.15 0.13
C GLU A 45 29.61 15.91 0.16
N LEU A 46 28.52 15.28 0.65
CA LEU A 46 27.23 15.92 0.80
C LEU A 46 27.28 17.15 1.72
N SER A 47 28.01 17.06 2.84
CA SER A 47 28.22 18.19 3.75
C SER A 47 28.87 19.38 3.04
N LYS A 48 29.86 19.12 2.16
CA LYS A 48 30.49 20.15 1.36
C LYS A 48 29.58 20.71 0.27
N LEU A 49 28.88 19.83 -0.46
CA LEU A 49 27.98 20.22 -1.56
C LEU A 49 26.82 21.10 -1.05
N LEU A 50 26.26 20.73 0.11
CA LEU A 50 25.14 21.46 0.71
C LEU A 50 25.56 22.63 1.59
N GLY A 51 26.86 22.81 1.88
CA GLY A 51 27.36 23.88 2.73
C GLY A 51 26.86 23.78 4.20
N VAL A 52 26.64 22.56 4.71
CA VAL A 52 26.04 22.32 6.04
C VAL A 52 26.95 21.52 6.95
N GLY A 53 26.75 21.62 8.26
CA GLY A 53 27.47 20.82 9.24
C GLY A 53 27.04 19.36 9.19
N ARG A 54 27.97 18.43 9.52
CA ARG A 54 27.71 16.97 9.49
C ARG A 54 26.55 16.54 10.40
N ILE A 55 26.33 17.22 11.54
CA ILE A 55 25.24 16.92 12.48
C ILE A 55 23.90 17.16 11.79
N SER A 56 23.69 18.33 11.18
CA SER A 56 22.45 18.66 10.46
C SER A 56 22.24 17.76 9.24
N LEU A 57 23.33 17.39 8.54
CA LEU A 57 23.27 16.44 7.43
C LEU A 57 22.78 15.07 7.90
N ARG A 58 23.35 14.50 8.96
CA ARG A 58 22.92 13.21 9.51
C ARG A 58 21.47 13.22 9.96
N GLU A 59 21.01 14.31 10.59
CA GLU A 59 19.60 14.46 10.93
C GLU A 59 18.71 14.48 9.68
N GLY A 60 19.12 15.19 8.62
CA GLY A 60 18.39 15.21 7.36
C GLY A 60 18.33 13.81 6.69
N LEU A 61 19.45 13.10 6.67
CA LEU A 61 19.49 11.71 6.17
C LEU A 61 18.63 10.76 7.02
N ARG A 62 18.65 10.89 8.36
CA ARG A 62 17.78 10.09 9.24
C ARG A 62 16.29 10.33 8.98
N ILE A 63 15.89 11.57 8.68
CA ILE A 63 14.51 11.88 8.29
C ILE A 63 14.14 11.10 7.01
N LEU A 64 15.00 11.13 5.99
CA LEU A 64 14.76 10.39 4.73
C LEU A 64 14.75 8.87 4.94
N GLU A 65 15.65 8.36 5.79
CA GLU A 65 15.72 6.93 6.12
C GLU A 65 14.47 6.48 6.91
N ALA A 66 14.02 7.27 7.88
CA ALA A 66 12.77 7.01 8.61
C ALA A 66 11.55 6.99 7.69
N LEU A 67 11.54 7.83 6.64
CA LEU A 67 10.52 7.82 5.59
C LEU A 67 10.73 6.67 4.59
N GLY A 68 11.89 5.97 4.65
CA GLY A 68 12.24 4.90 3.73
C GLY A 68 12.55 5.39 2.31
N ILE A 69 12.88 6.66 2.15
CA ILE A 69 13.28 7.27 0.87
C ILE A 69 14.71 6.87 0.53
N ILE A 70 15.55 6.69 1.56
CA ILE A 70 16.91 6.19 1.45
C ILE A 70 17.12 5.03 2.42
N GLU A 71 18.14 4.23 2.17
CA GLU A 71 18.60 3.15 3.03
C GLU A 71 20.11 3.19 3.20
N THR A 72 20.59 2.82 4.39
CA THR A 72 22.04 2.69 4.66
C THR A 72 22.45 1.22 4.59
N LYS A 73 23.37 0.89 3.69
CA LYS A 73 23.97 -0.44 3.57
C LYS A 73 25.32 -0.49 4.27
N TYR A 74 25.60 -1.62 4.90
CA TYR A 74 26.86 -1.89 5.61
C TYR A 74 27.69 -2.96 4.90
N GLY A 75 28.98 -2.97 5.12
CA GLY A 75 29.90 -3.96 4.52
C GLY A 75 30.57 -3.50 3.23
N ILE A 76 30.82 -4.44 2.31
CA ILE A 76 31.63 -4.20 1.07
C ILE A 76 31.05 -3.09 0.19
N ASN A 77 29.71 -2.98 0.13
CA ASN A 77 29.00 -1.93 -0.60
C ASN A 77 28.40 -0.89 0.35
N SER A 78 29.13 -0.52 1.41
CA SER A 78 28.64 0.45 2.39
C SER A 78 28.33 1.80 1.75
N GLY A 79 27.28 2.46 2.26
CA GLY A 79 26.85 3.78 1.81
C GLY A 79 25.36 3.97 1.94
N THR A 80 24.92 5.18 1.65
CA THR A 80 23.51 5.56 1.59
C THR A 80 23.02 5.47 0.15
N TYR A 81 21.89 4.82 -0.05
CA TYR A 81 21.30 4.57 -1.36
C TYR A 81 19.87 5.10 -1.38
N VAL A 82 19.41 5.53 -2.55
CA VAL A 82 17.98 5.78 -2.78
C VAL A 82 17.26 4.44 -2.67
N SER A 83 16.31 4.34 -1.75
CA SER A 83 15.56 3.11 -1.55
C SER A 83 14.71 2.80 -2.77
N ASP A 84 14.57 1.53 -3.06
CA ASP A 84 13.45 1.08 -3.88
C ASP A 84 12.18 1.18 -3.02
N ILE A 85 11.50 2.32 -3.15
CA ILE A 85 10.19 2.49 -2.52
C ILE A 85 9.19 1.65 -3.31
N GLY A 86 9.31 0.33 -3.19
CA GLY A 86 8.36 -0.60 -3.76
C GLY A 86 6.95 -0.26 -3.26
N LEU A 87 5.96 -0.41 -4.13
CA LEU A 87 4.54 -0.20 -3.77
C LEU A 87 4.15 -1.00 -2.52
N GLU A 88 4.82 -2.13 -2.28
CA GLU A 88 4.63 -2.99 -1.11
C GLU A 88 5.05 -2.30 0.19
N ASN A 89 6.25 -1.75 0.26
CA ASN A 89 6.75 -1.04 1.45
C ASN A 89 5.87 0.17 1.81
N LEU A 90 5.34 0.87 0.80
CA LEU A 90 4.45 2.00 1.04
C LEU A 90 3.08 1.53 1.55
N SER A 91 2.57 0.43 1.02
CA SER A 91 1.32 -0.20 1.48
C SER A 91 1.43 -0.66 2.93
N GLU A 92 2.55 -1.30 3.32
CA GLU A 92 2.80 -1.75 4.71
C GLU A 92 2.84 -0.58 5.70
N LYS A 93 3.52 0.52 5.35
CA LYS A 93 3.56 1.72 6.21
C LYS A 93 2.18 2.34 6.36
N PHE A 94 1.44 2.45 5.27
CA PHE A 94 0.07 2.98 5.30
C PHE A 94 -0.86 2.08 6.11
N SER A 95 -0.77 0.76 5.94
CA SER A 95 -1.48 -0.23 6.76
C SER A 95 -1.18 -0.05 8.25
N SER A 96 0.09 0.12 8.61
CA SER A 96 0.49 0.33 10.02
C SER A 96 -0.12 1.58 10.64
N ILE A 97 -0.21 2.68 9.88
CA ILE A 97 -0.86 3.91 10.32
C ILE A 97 -2.36 3.70 10.51
N LEU A 98 -3.02 3.04 9.57
CA LEU A 98 -4.45 2.75 9.64
C LEU A 98 -4.79 1.87 10.85
N GLN A 99 -3.94 0.90 11.21
CA GLN A 99 -4.14 0.03 12.37
C GLN A 99 -4.13 0.80 13.70
N LEU A 100 -3.34 1.88 13.80
CA LEU A 100 -3.32 2.74 14.99
C LEU A 100 -4.55 3.65 15.10
N SER A 101 -5.39 3.70 14.08
CA SER A 101 -6.52 4.64 13.96
C SER A 101 -7.86 4.09 14.42
N ASN A 102 -7.91 2.99 15.20
CA ASN A 102 -9.14 2.37 15.71
C ASN A 102 -10.24 2.18 14.65
N ILE A 103 -9.87 1.73 13.46
CA ILE A 103 -10.79 1.52 12.33
C ILE A 103 -11.74 0.36 12.64
N THR A 104 -13.04 0.57 12.45
CA THR A 104 -14.03 -0.50 12.58
C THR A 104 -14.06 -1.41 11.35
N VAL A 105 -14.59 -2.64 11.50
CA VAL A 105 -14.75 -3.59 10.39
C VAL A 105 -15.68 -3.02 9.31
N GLU A 106 -16.70 -2.28 9.72
CA GLU A 106 -17.64 -1.61 8.81
C GLU A 106 -16.91 -0.57 7.96
N GLN A 107 -16.16 0.35 8.58
CA GLN A 107 -15.39 1.39 7.87
C GLN A 107 -14.35 0.77 6.92
N LEU A 108 -13.68 -0.31 7.35
CA LEU A 108 -12.76 -1.05 6.50
C LEU A 108 -13.48 -1.68 5.30
N THR A 109 -14.67 -2.25 5.51
CA THR A 109 -15.46 -2.91 4.46
C THR A 109 -15.96 -1.89 3.44
N GLU A 110 -16.47 -0.72 3.88
CA GLU A 110 -16.87 0.38 3.01
C GLU A 110 -15.72 0.86 2.12
N ALA A 111 -14.58 1.17 2.73
CA ALA A 111 -13.40 1.62 1.98
C ALA A 111 -12.91 0.57 0.97
N ARG A 112 -12.90 -0.71 1.36
CA ARG A 112 -12.53 -1.83 0.46
C ARG A 112 -13.48 -1.98 -0.69
N LEU A 113 -14.78 -1.81 -0.45
CA LEU A 113 -15.81 -1.90 -1.49
C LEU A 113 -15.54 -0.87 -2.57
N GLU A 114 -15.46 0.39 -2.23
CA GLU A 114 -15.24 1.48 -3.19
C GLU A 114 -13.94 1.31 -3.99
N ILE A 115 -12.84 0.98 -3.32
CA ILE A 115 -11.56 0.75 -3.98
C ILE A 115 -11.61 -0.49 -4.89
N SER A 116 -12.33 -1.54 -4.50
CA SER A 116 -12.48 -2.74 -5.34
C SER A 116 -13.30 -2.45 -6.60
N LEU A 117 -14.36 -1.67 -6.50
CA LEU A 117 -15.19 -1.25 -7.64
C LEU A 117 -14.40 -0.35 -8.60
N ILE A 118 -13.59 0.57 -8.07
CA ILE A 118 -12.67 1.37 -8.87
C ILE A 118 -11.69 0.45 -9.62
N ASN A 119 -11.08 -0.50 -8.93
CA ASN A 119 -10.12 -1.43 -9.51
C ASN A 119 -10.74 -2.30 -10.61
N VAL A 120 -11.97 -2.78 -10.46
CA VAL A 120 -12.71 -3.52 -11.50
C VAL A 120 -12.86 -2.66 -12.76
N ARG A 121 -13.29 -1.40 -12.62
CA ARG A 121 -13.47 -0.48 -13.76
C ARG A 121 -12.15 -0.23 -14.50
N TYR A 122 -11.07 0.02 -13.77
CA TYR A 122 -9.76 0.28 -14.36
C TYR A 122 -9.09 -0.99 -14.88
N PHE A 123 -9.29 -2.13 -14.26
CA PHE A 123 -8.88 -3.43 -14.81
C PHE A 123 -9.45 -3.66 -16.20
N ILE A 124 -10.75 -3.48 -16.38
CA ILE A 124 -11.41 -3.67 -17.69
C ILE A 124 -10.84 -2.73 -18.77
N ARG A 125 -10.39 -1.53 -18.39
CA ARG A 125 -9.80 -0.56 -19.31
C ARG A 125 -8.34 -0.85 -19.67
N ASN A 126 -7.54 -1.29 -18.70
CA ASN A 126 -6.08 -1.23 -18.75
C ASN A 126 -5.39 -2.60 -18.70
N ALA A 127 -6.10 -3.66 -18.28
CA ALA A 127 -5.51 -4.97 -18.11
C ALA A 127 -5.13 -5.61 -19.45
N THR A 128 -4.06 -6.38 -19.41
CA THR A 128 -3.55 -7.16 -20.54
C THR A 128 -4.08 -8.60 -20.47
N ASP A 129 -3.91 -9.36 -21.55
CA ASP A 129 -4.22 -10.80 -21.56
C ASP A 129 -3.39 -11.57 -20.52
N GLU A 130 -2.17 -11.12 -20.23
CA GLU A 130 -1.33 -11.70 -19.17
C GLU A 130 -1.94 -11.48 -17.77
N ASP A 131 -2.55 -10.32 -17.52
CA ASP A 131 -3.25 -10.06 -16.25
C ASP A 131 -4.46 -10.99 -16.09
N LEU A 132 -5.22 -11.22 -17.16
CA LEU A 132 -6.33 -12.19 -17.16
C LEU A 132 -5.84 -13.62 -16.91
N LYS A 133 -4.72 -14.01 -17.51
CA LYS A 133 -4.12 -15.32 -17.32
C LYS A 133 -3.68 -15.55 -15.87
N LYS A 134 -3.08 -14.54 -15.22
CA LYS A 134 -2.74 -14.59 -13.79
C LYS A 134 -3.95 -14.82 -12.90
N LEU A 135 -5.09 -14.17 -13.22
CA LEU A 135 -6.34 -14.39 -12.49
C LEU A 135 -6.86 -15.83 -12.68
N GLU A 136 -6.76 -16.40 -13.89
CA GLU A 136 -7.12 -17.80 -14.13
C GLU A 136 -6.27 -18.78 -13.33
N GLU A 137 -4.96 -18.55 -13.31
CA GLU A 137 -4.01 -19.38 -12.56
C GLU A 137 -4.29 -19.30 -11.06
N CYS A 138 -4.57 -18.10 -10.55
CA CYS A 138 -4.96 -17.88 -9.16
C CYS A 138 -6.25 -18.65 -8.80
N ILE A 139 -7.25 -18.68 -9.68
CA ILE A 139 -8.48 -19.45 -9.48
C ILE A 139 -8.23 -20.97 -9.54
N LYS A 140 -7.36 -21.44 -10.44
CA LYS A 140 -6.97 -22.86 -10.53
C LYS A 140 -6.30 -23.31 -9.23
N GLU A 141 -5.38 -22.50 -8.71
CA GLU A 141 -4.72 -22.77 -7.45
C GLU A 141 -5.70 -22.76 -6.26
N GLY A 142 -6.60 -21.77 -6.18
CA GLY A 142 -7.64 -21.73 -5.15
C GLY A 142 -8.56 -22.98 -5.17
N LYS A 143 -8.86 -23.52 -6.37
CA LYS A 143 -9.61 -24.78 -6.51
C LYS A 143 -8.78 -25.98 -6.02
N ARG A 144 -7.47 -26.01 -6.28
CA ARG A 144 -6.57 -27.05 -5.81
C ARG A 144 -6.49 -27.06 -4.28
N LEU A 145 -6.24 -25.89 -3.67
CA LEU A 145 -6.17 -25.71 -2.22
C LEU A 145 -7.46 -26.19 -1.53
N LEU A 146 -8.61 -25.77 -2.06
CA LEU A 146 -9.92 -26.15 -1.51
C LEU A 146 -10.17 -27.66 -1.56
N LYS A 147 -9.76 -28.32 -2.67
CA LYS A 147 -9.88 -29.79 -2.80
C LYS A 147 -8.99 -30.54 -1.82
N SER A 148 -7.80 -29.99 -1.49
CA SER A 148 -6.86 -30.56 -0.54
C SER A 148 -7.17 -30.21 0.92
N GLY A 149 -8.28 -29.52 1.20
CA GLY A 149 -8.62 -29.08 2.55
C GLY A 149 -7.70 -27.99 3.12
N LEU A 150 -6.91 -27.33 2.27
CA LEU A 150 -6.00 -26.29 2.67
C LEU A 150 -6.69 -24.91 2.70
N VAL A 151 -6.12 -24.01 3.51
CA VAL A 151 -6.64 -22.63 3.65
C VAL A 151 -6.50 -21.85 2.36
N THR A 152 -7.59 -21.21 1.90
CA THR A 152 -7.66 -20.46 0.64
C THR A 152 -7.57 -18.94 0.83
N ARG A 153 -7.35 -18.47 2.06
CA ARG A 153 -7.36 -17.03 2.43
C ARG A 153 -6.36 -16.23 1.62
N GLU A 154 -5.10 -16.61 1.66
CA GLU A 154 -4.04 -15.87 0.95
C GLU A 154 -4.27 -15.86 -0.57
N ASN A 155 -4.75 -16.97 -1.12
CA ASN A 155 -5.13 -17.04 -2.53
C ASN A 155 -6.31 -16.11 -2.85
N SER A 156 -7.24 -15.91 -1.90
CA SER A 156 -8.37 -14.98 -2.07
C SER A 156 -7.92 -13.52 -2.04
N ILE A 157 -7.00 -13.18 -1.14
CA ILE A 157 -6.37 -11.85 -1.06
C ILE A 157 -5.58 -11.58 -2.35
N TYR A 158 -4.75 -12.53 -2.75
CA TYR A 158 -3.95 -12.40 -3.98
C TYR A 158 -4.78 -12.17 -5.24
N PHE A 159 -5.96 -12.81 -5.35
CA PHE A 159 -6.89 -12.55 -6.47
C PHE A 159 -7.31 -11.09 -6.55
N GLN A 160 -7.63 -10.46 -5.42
CA GLN A 160 -8.01 -9.05 -5.40
C GLN A 160 -6.80 -8.13 -5.68
N GLN A 161 -5.61 -8.49 -5.20
CA GLN A 161 -4.36 -7.77 -5.52
C GLN A 161 -4.05 -7.80 -7.02
N LEU A 162 -4.28 -8.94 -7.70
CA LEU A 162 -4.13 -9.04 -9.14
C LEU A 162 -5.09 -8.11 -9.90
N ILE A 163 -6.33 -7.95 -9.42
CA ILE A 163 -7.27 -6.98 -10.02
C ILE A 163 -6.76 -5.55 -9.81
N ALA A 164 -6.27 -5.21 -8.62
CA ALA A 164 -5.67 -3.90 -8.37
C ALA A 164 -4.44 -3.65 -9.25
N GLN A 165 -3.54 -4.64 -9.42
CA GLN A 165 -2.39 -4.56 -10.32
C GLN A 165 -2.79 -4.34 -11.79
N GLY A 166 -3.85 -5.02 -12.24
CA GLY A 166 -4.39 -4.85 -13.58
C GLY A 166 -5.02 -3.47 -13.83
N SER A 167 -5.34 -2.71 -12.79
CA SER A 167 -5.76 -1.32 -12.93
C SER A 167 -4.67 -0.42 -13.53
N LYS A 168 -3.38 -0.83 -13.43
CA LYS A 168 -2.18 -0.10 -13.85
C LYS A 168 -2.04 1.28 -13.19
N ASN A 169 -2.75 1.53 -12.09
CA ASN A 169 -2.64 2.76 -11.33
C ASN A 169 -1.94 2.50 -9.98
N PRO A 170 -0.70 2.97 -9.78
CA PRO A 170 0.06 2.69 -8.56
C PRO A 170 -0.63 3.20 -7.28
N VAL A 171 -1.39 4.29 -7.34
CA VAL A 171 -2.11 4.82 -6.17
C VAL A 171 -3.22 3.87 -5.74
N PHE A 172 -4.00 3.33 -6.68
CA PHE A 172 -5.04 2.35 -6.35
C PHE A 172 -4.44 1.05 -5.82
N ILE A 173 -3.30 0.61 -6.37
CA ILE A 173 -2.58 -0.59 -5.91
C ILE A 173 -2.13 -0.41 -4.45
N ILE A 174 -1.50 0.73 -4.11
CA ILE A 174 -1.03 1.03 -2.76
C ILE A 174 -2.19 1.01 -1.77
N ILE A 175 -3.27 1.76 -2.05
CA ILE A 175 -4.43 1.85 -1.17
C ILE A 175 -5.07 0.46 -0.98
N HIS A 176 -5.27 -0.27 -2.08
CA HIS A 176 -5.85 -1.61 -2.04
C HIS A 176 -5.03 -2.57 -1.19
N ASN A 177 -3.72 -2.64 -1.42
CA ASN A 177 -2.83 -3.53 -0.68
C ASN A 177 -2.82 -3.20 0.81
N ALA A 178 -2.74 -1.92 1.18
CA ALA A 178 -2.80 -1.50 2.58
C ALA A 178 -4.10 -1.94 3.28
N LEU A 179 -5.25 -1.81 2.62
CA LEU A 179 -6.53 -2.29 3.16
C LEU A 179 -6.54 -3.82 3.27
N MET A 180 -5.97 -4.53 2.30
CA MET A 180 -5.89 -6.00 2.33
C MET A 180 -4.93 -6.53 3.40
N ASP A 181 -3.89 -5.80 3.76
CA ASP A 181 -3.00 -6.16 4.87
C ASP A 181 -3.74 -6.10 6.22
N ILE A 182 -4.62 -5.11 6.41
CA ILE A 182 -5.48 -5.04 7.59
C ILE A 182 -6.45 -6.24 7.61
N VAL A 183 -7.06 -6.56 6.48
CA VAL A 183 -7.93 -7.75 6.35
C VAL A 183 -7.17 -9.04 6.70
N ARG A 184 -5.95 -9.20 6.18
CA ARG A 184 -5.08 -10.35 6.48
C ARG A 184 -4.87 -10.52 7.96
N GLN A 185 -4.62 -9.44 8.70
CA GLN A 185 -4.43 -9.48 10.15
C GLN A 185 -5.70 -9.87 10.90
N PHE A 186 -6.86 -9.32 10.52
CA PHE A 186 -8.12 -9.76 11.10
C PHE A 186 -8.37 -11.26 10.87
N LEU A 187 -8.17 -11.71 9.65
CA LEU A 187 -8.43 -13.09 9.27
C LEU A 187 -7.37 -14.09 9.77
N SER A 188 -6.13 -13.64 10.08
CA SER A 188 -5.05 -14.54 10.54
C SER A 188 -5.38 -15.26 11.85
N ARG A 189 -6.27 -14.69 12.65
CA ARG A 189 -6.67 -15.19 13.96
C ARG A 189 -7.74 -16.27 13.89
N PHE A 190 -8.30 -16.57 12.71
CA PHE A 190 -9.45 -17.43 12.55
C PHE A 190 -9.25 -18.45 11.43
N GLU A 191 -9.89 -19.61 11.58
CA GLU A 191 -10.01 -20.57 10.49
C GLU A 191 -11.07 -20.12 9.49
N SER A 192 -10.84 -20.43 8.21
CA SER A 192 -11.81 -20.16 7.15
C SER A 192 -12.65 -21.41 6.92
N PRO A 193 -13.94 -21.41 7.24
CA PRO A 193 -14.81 -22.54 6.97
C PRO A 193 -14.85 -22.88 5.48
N ARG A 194 -15.06 -24.15 5.20
CA ARG A 194 -15.04 -24.66 3.80
C ARG A 194 -16.12 -24.03 2.94
N ASP A 195 -17.33 -23.89 3.45
CA ASP A 195 -18.47 -23.27 2.78
C ASP A 195 -18.20 -21.81 2.40
N HIS A 196 -17.56 -21.04 3.29
CA HIS A 196 -17.10 -19.70 3.00
C HIS A 196 -16.09 -19.68 1.86
N SER A 197 -15.08 -20.55 1.91
CA SER A 197 -14.07 -20.67 0.86
C SER A 197 -14.67 -21.06 -0.50
N GLU A 198 -15.66 -21.95 -0.52
CA GLU A 198 -16.39 -22.36 -1.72
C GLU A 198 -17.17 -21.19 -2.33
N LYS A 199 -17.92 -20.43 -1.51
CA LYS A 199 -18.64 -19.24 -1.96
C LYS A 199 -17.69 -18.17 -2.51
N MET A 200 -16.59 -17.88 -1.81
CA MET A 200 -15.57 -16.93 -2.25
C MET A 200 -14.97 -17.35 -3.61
N LEU A 201 -14.67 -18.62 -3.81
CA LEU A 201 -14.16 -19.14 -5.08
C LEU A 201 -15.19 -19.04 -6.21
N LYS A 202 -16.48 -19.28 -5.90
CA LYS A 202 -17.59 -19.12 -6.87
C LYS A 202 -17.70 -17.67 -7.35
N ASN A 203 -17.62 -16.71 -6.44
CA ASN A 203 -17.68 -15.28 -6.80
C ASN A 203 -16.48 -14.88 -7.65
N ARG A 204 -15.25 -15.30 -7.30
CA ARG A 204 -14.05 -15.02 -8.10
C ARG A 204 -14.15 -15.54 -9.55
N LYS A 205 -14.74 -16.73 -9.76
CA LYS A 205 -15.01 -17.25 -11.10
C LYS A 205 -15.98 -16.39 -11.89
N LYS A 206 -17.05 -15.89 -11.25
CA LYS A 206 -18.01 -14.99 -11.88
C LYS A 206 -17.35 -13.64 -12.22
N ILE A 207 -16.58 -13.08 -11.29
CA ILE A 207 -15.83 -11.83 -11.52
C ILE A 207 -14.93 -11.99 -12.75
N LEU A 208 -14.07 -13.03 -12.80
CA LEU A 208 -13.19 -13.27 -13.94
C LEU A 208 -13.97 -13.41 -15.26
N LYS A 209 -15.12 -14.10 -15.25
CA LYS A 209 -16.00 -14.21 -16.43
C LYS A 209 -16.38 -12.82 -16.93
N TYR A 210 -16.90 -11.96 -16.06
CA TYR A 210 -17.37 -10.63 -16.45
C TYR A 210 -16.24 -9.65 -16.79
N LEU A 211 -15.05 -9.82 -16.18
CA LEU A 211 -13.85 -9.08 -16.59
C LEU A 211 -13.46 -9.42 -18.03
N LYS A 212 -13.50 -10.71 -18.43
CA LYS A 212 -13.24 -11.14 -19.80
C LYS A 212 -14.28 -10.62 -20.80
N GLU A 213 -15.55 -10.61 -20.38
CA GLU A 213 -16.67 -10.08 -21.16
C GLU A 213 -16.67 -8.53 -21.21
N LYS A 214 -15.74 -7.87 -20.50
CA LYS A 214 -15.67 -6.42 -20.32
C LYS A 214 -16.99 -5.81 -19.82
N ASN A 215 -17.76 -6.58 -19.05
CA ASN A 215 -19.03 -6.15 -18.49
C ASN A 215 -18.79 -5.55 -17.09
N ILE A 216 -18.65 -4.21 -17.06
CA ILE A 216 -18.35 -3.45 -15.84
C ILE A 216 -19.46 -3.64 -14.79
N GLU A 217 -20.73 -3.56 -15.18
CA GLU A 217 -21.88 -3.62 -14.28
C GLU A 217 -21.92 -4.96 -13.54
N LYS A 218 -21.94 -6.06 -14.27
CA LYS A 218 -21.97 -7.41 -13.67
C LYS A 218 -20.72 -7.75 -12.89
N ALA A 219 -19.55 -7.30 -13.35
CA ALA A 219 -18.31 -7.51 -12.61
C ALA A 219 -18.33 -6.75 -11.27
N SER A 220 -18.88 -5.52 -11.27
CA SER A 220 -19.03 -4.69 -10.07
C SER A 220 -20.04 -5.30 -9.09
N GLU A 221 -21.21 -5.72 -9.54
CA GLU A 221 -22.23 -6.38 -8.71
C GLU A 221 -21.66 -7.62 -7.98
N VAL A 222 -20.93 -8.47 -8.68
CA VAL A 222 -20.35 -9.67 -8.06
C VAL A 222 -19.15 -9.30 -7.16
N MET A 223 -18.41 -8.25 -7.47
CA MET A 223 -17.34 -7.76 -6.58
C MET A 223 -17.92 -7.19 -5.29
N GLU A 224 -19.01 -6.43 -5.36
CA GLU A 224 -19.73 -5.94 -4.20
C GLU A 224 -20.20 -7.10 -3.31
N GLU A 225 -20.91 -8.11 -3.87
CA GLU A 225 -21.29 -9.32 -3.13
C GLU A 225 -20.07 -9.99 -2.47
N HIS A 226 -18.96 -10.07 -3.19
CA HIS A 226 -17.72 -10.67 -2.70
C HIS A 226 -17.13 -9.93 -1.50
N VAL A 227 -17.06 -8.59 -1.56
CA VAL A 227 -16.48 -7.75 -0.50
C VAL A 227 -17.39 -7.73 0.72
N LEU A 228 -18.70 -7.52 0.54
CA LEU A 228 -19.67 -7.48 1.63
C LEU A 228 -19.74 -8.82 2.38
N TYR A 229 -19.81 -9.94 1.66
CA TYR A 229 -19.81 -11.27 2.27
C TYR A 229 -18.52 -11.54 3.07
N SER A 230 -17.38 -11.08 2.59
CA SER A 230 -16.12 -11.15 3.35
C SER A 230 -16.14 -10.25 4.60
N GLY A 231 -16.71 -9.04 4.48
CA GLY A 231 -16.85 -8.08 5.58
C GLY A 231 -17.75 -8.59 6.71
N GLU A 232 -18.90 -9.13 6.37
CA GLU A 232 -19.83 -9.77 7.33
C GLU A 232 -19.14 -10.90 8.10
N ARG A 233 -18.35 -11.71 7.41
CA ARG A 233 -17.60 -12.78 8.06
C ARG A 233 -16.56 -12.24 9.05
N ILE A 234 -15.81 -11.21 8.68
CA ILE A 234 -14.84 -10.57 9.59
C ILE A 234 -15.57 -10.02 10.82
N LYS A 235 -16.72 -9.36 10.64
CA LYS A 235 -17.54 -8.82 11.73
C LYS A 235 -17.98 -9.89 12.68
N GLN A 236 -18.59 -10.97 12.19
CA GLN A 236 -19.01 -12.12 13.02
C GLN A 236 -17.86 -12.70 13.86
N LEU A 237 -16.66 -12.79 13.26
CA LEU A 237 -15.48 -13.31 13.95
C LEU A 237 -14.96 -12.38 15.03
N THR A 238 -15.05 -11.06 14.83
CA THR A 238 -14.61 -10.05 15.79
C THR A 238 -15.61 -9.85 16.94
N ASP A 239 -16.90 -9.97 16.68
CA ASP A 239 -17.94 -9.83 17.70
C ASP A 239 -17.95 -11.02 18.68
N ASN A 240 -17.57 -12.21 18.23
CA ASN A 240 -17.42 -13.40 19.08
C ASN A 240 -16.19 -13.36 20.02
N LEU A 241 -15.32 -12.34 19.91
CA LEU A 241 -14.16 -12.15 20.78
C LEU A 241 -14.39 -11.13 21.90
N LYS A 242 -15.52 -10.43 21.88
CA LYS A 242 -15.95 -9.51 22.94
C LYS A 242 -16.78 -10.25 23.98
#